data_3fc0f1d059feb2ce37265e8d1920366b
#
_entry.id   3fc0f1d059feb2ce37265e8d1920366b
#
_cell.length_a   1.000
_cell.length_b   1.000
_cell.length_c   1.000
_cell.angle_alpha   90.00
_cell.angle_beta   90.00
_cell.angle_gamma   90.00
#
_symmetry.space_group_name_H-M   'P 1'
#
loop_
_entity.id
_entity.type
_entity.pdbx_description
1 polymer ?
#
loop_
_entity_poly.entity_id
_entity_poly.type
_entity_poly.pdbx_seq_one_letter_code
_entity_poly.pdbx_strand_id
1 'polypeptide(L)'
;IHPQTIRTYEEKGLIKPYRTGGGTRRYSQEDIDKLIQIQNLSQRGINLDGIKIIYEMRDRISDLQIEIESLKEDIKLEKNRRSQSEKEIHKSYKNEIVKKSNKDLRKN
;
A
#
# COMPACT_ATOMS: atom_id res chain seq x y z
N ILE A 1 -0.98 -24.18 -21.75
CA ILE A 1 -2.32 -23.61 -21.80
C ILE A 1 -2.72 -23.42 -23.27
N HIS A 2 -3.91 -23.82 -23.61
CA HIS A 2 -4.41 -23.69 -24.98
C HIS A 2 -4.59 -22.21 -25.36
N PRO A 3 -4.20 -21.79 -26.59
CA PRO A 3 -4.35 -20.39 -27.01
C PRO A 3 -5.77 -19.84 -26.89
N GLN A 4 -6.76 -20.68 -27.13
CA GLN A 4 -8.16 -20.28 -27.01
C GLN A 4 -8.55 -19.95 -25.56
N THR A 5 -7.99 -20.67 -24.61
CA THR A 5 -8.19 -20.40 -23.17
C THR A 5 -7.65 -19.03 -22.81
N ILE A 6 -6.47 -18.70 -23.30
CA ILE A 6 -5.84 -17.40 -23.07
C ILE A 6 -6.70 -16.28 -23.67
N ARG A 7 -7.22 -16.46 -24.86
CA ARG A 7 -8.13 -15.50 -25.52
C ARG A 7 -9.40 -15.30 -24.72
N THR A 8 -9.95 -16.37 -24.17
CA THR A 8 -11.15 -16.31 -23.30
C THR A 8 -10.85 -15.46 -22.06
N TYR A 9 -9.68 -15.65 -21.44
CA TYR A 9 -9.26 -14.84 -20.30
C TYR A 9 -9.09 -13.37 -20.67
N GLU A 10 -8.53 -13.10 -21.84
CA GLU A 10 -8.39 -11.74 -22.37
C GLU A 10 -9.76 -11.09 -22.59
N GLU A 11 -10.70 -11.80 -23.18
CA GLU A 11 -12.08 -11.32 -23.42
C GLU A 11 -12.81 -11.00 -22.12
N LYS A 12 -12.56 -11.79 -21.06
CA LYS A 12 -13.13 -11.56 -19.74
C LYS A 12 -12.42 -10.45 -18.96
N GLY A 13 -11.37 -9.87 -19.51
CA GLY A 13 -10.63 -8.80 -18.85
C GLY A 13 -9.70 -9.27 -17.73
N LEU A 14 -9.40 -10.56 -17.67
CA LEU A 14 -8.51 -11.13 -16.68
C LEU A 14 -7.03 -10.88 -17.02
N ILE A 15 -6.71 -10.76 -18.29
CA ILE A 15 -5.36 -10.57 -18.80
C ILE A 15 -5.39 -9.54 -19.91
N LYS A 16 -4.38 -8.67 -19.94
CA LYS A 16 -4.15 -7.70 -20.99
C LYS A 16 -2.77 -7.95 -21.60
N PRO A 17 -2.68 -8.69 -22.71
CA PRO A 17 -1.40 -8.94 -23.34
C PRO A 17 -0.83 -7.66 -23.93
N TYR A 18 0.48 -7.55 -23.89
CA TYR A 18 1.20 -6.51 -24.58
C TYR A 18 1.28 -6.86 -26.06
N ARG A 19 1.00 -5.90 -26.95
CA ARG A 19 1.09 -6.10 -28.39
C ARG A 19 2.30 -5.37 -28.97
N THR A 20 3.06 -6.07 -29.82
CA THR A 20 4.14 -5.45 -30.59
C THR A 20 3.57 -4.57 -31.70
N GLY A 21 4.40 -3.76 -32.33
CA GLY A 21 4.01 -2.93 -33.48
C GLY A 21 3.42 -3.71 -34.65
N GLY A 22 3.71 -5.00 -34.77
CA GLY A 22 3.12 -5.91 -35.76
C GLY A 22 1.84 -6.60 -35.32
N GLY A 23 1.31 -6.25 -34.16
CA GLY A 23 0.07 -6.84 -33.62
C GLY A 23 0.26 -8.19 -32.94
N THR A 24 1.48 -8.68 -32.80
CA THR A 24 1.77 -9.93 -32.10
C THR A 24 1.57 -9.77 -30.60
N ARG A 25 0.83 -10.71 -29.98
CA ARG A 25 0.63 -10.74 -28.53
C ARG A 25 1.92 -11.16 -27.84
N ARG A 26 2.26 -10.42 -26.78
CA ARG A 26 3.36 -10.78 -25.89
C ARG A 26 2.90 -10.73 -24.45
N TYR A 27 3.48 -11.59 -23.63
CA TYR A 27 3.13 -11.76 -22.23
C TYR A 27 4.37 -11.50 -21.39
N SER A 28 4.23 -10.68 -20.35
CA SER A 28 5.26 -10.48 -19.36
C SER A 28 5.32 -11.68 -18.41
N GLN A 29 6.36 -11.75 -17.59
CA GLN A 29 6.43 -12.80 -16.57
C GLN A 29 5.27 -12.69 -15.59
N GLU A 30 4.84 -11.47 -15.26
CA GLU A 30 3.65 -11.23 -14.43
C GLU A 30 2.38 -11.77 -15.05
N ASP A 31 2.22 -11.60 -16.36
CA ASP A 31 1.08 -12.15 -17.10
C ASP A 31 1.08 -13.68 -17.06
N ILE A 32 2.24 -14.29 -17.23
CA ILE A 32 2.39 -15.76 -17.18
C ILE A 32 2.05 -16.27 -15.78
N ASP A 33 2.54 -15.63 -14.73
CA ASP A 33 2.24 -15.99 -13.35
C ASP A 33 0.75 -15.86 -13.06
N LYS A 34 0.11 -14.81 -13.58
CA LYS A 34 -1.33 -14.59 -13.46
C LYS A 34 -2.12 -15.68 -14.18
N LEU A 35 -1.69 -16.08 -15.39
CA LEU A 35 -2.31 -17.19 -16.13
C LEU A 35 -2.29 -18.47 -15.31
N ILE A 36 -1.18 -18.79 -14.68
CA ILE A 36 -1.04 -19.98 -13.83
C ILE A 36 -1.98 -19.91 -12.64
N GLN A 37 -2.08 -18.76 -11.99
CA GLN A 37 -2.99 -18.55 -10.86
C GLN A 37 -4.46 -18.70 -11.28
N ILE A 38 -4.85 -18.12 -12.42
CA ILE A 38 -6.21 -18.22 -12.96
C ILE A 38 -6.55 -19.69 -13.24
N GLN A 39 -5.61 -20.42 -13.86
CA GLN A 39 -5.79 -21.84 -14.13
C GLN A 39 -5.98 -22.65 -12.86
N ASN A 40 -5.18 -22.38 -11.82
CA ASN A 40 -5.31 -23.05 -10.52
C ASN A 40 -6.68 -22.78 -9.89
N LEU A 41 -7.15 -21.54 -9.91
CA LEU A 41 -8.47 -21.18 -9.38
C LEU A 41 -9.60 -21.85 -10.17
N SER A 42 -9.46 -21.90 -11.49
CA SER A 42 -10.42 -22.58 -12.38
C SER A 42 -10.48 -24.09 -12.08
N GLN A 43 -9.34 -24.72 -11.86
CA GLN A 43 -9.28 -26.14 -11.49
C GLN A 43 -9.89 -26.43 -10.12
N ARG A 44 -9.92 -25.43 -9.24
CA ARG A 44 -10.57 -25.52 -7.93
C ARG A 44 -12.08 -25.29 -7.99
N GLY A 45 -12.65 -25.17 -9.19
CA GLY A 45 -14.08 -25.05 -9.40
C GLY A 45 -14.61 -23.61 -9.41
N ILE A 46 -13.75 -22.61 -9.41
CA ILE A 46 -14.17 -21.21 -9.50
C ILE A 46 -14.34 -20.84 -10.97
N ASN A 47 -15.50 -20.33 -11.34
CA ASN A 47 -15.73 -19.87 -12.70
C ASN A 47 -15.00 -18.57 -13.01
N LEU A 48 -14.90 -18.18 -14.28
CA LEU A 48 -14.14 -17.02 -14.70
C LEU A 48 -14.68 -15.70 -14.12
N ASP A 49 -15.99 -15.58 -13.97
CA ASP A 49 -16.60 -14.40 -13.36
C ASP A 49 -16.21 -14.29 -11.87
N GLY A 50 -16.18 -15.40 -11.16
CA GLY A 50 -15.70 -15.47 -9.78
C GLY A 50 -14.22 -15.15 -9.67
N ILE A 51 -13.40 -15.63 -10.59
CA ILE A 51 -11.97 -15.32 -10.64
C ILE A 51 -11.77 -13.82 -10.87
N LYS A 52 -12.54 -13.21 -11.74
CA LYS A 52 -12.49 -11.76 -11.95
C LYS A 52 -12.80 -10.99 -10.68
N ILE A 53 -13.82 -11.37 -9.95
CA ILE A 53 -14.17 -10.78 -8.66
C ILE A 53 -13.02 -10.91 -7.66
N ILE A 54 -12.37 -12.07 -7.60
CA ILE A 54 -11.23 -12.31 -6.73
C ILE A 54 -10.09 -11.33 -7.04
N TYR A 55 -9.77 -11.11 -8.32
CA TYR A 55 -8.72 -10.17 -8.70
C TYR A 55 -9.10 -8.72 -8.39
N GLU A 56 -10.35 -8.34 -8.59
CA GLU A 56 -10.84 -7.02 -8.20
C GLU A 56 -10.72 -6.81 -6.69
N MET A 57 -11.06 -7.82 -5.90
CA MET A 57 -10.91 -7.78 -4.44
C MET A 57 -9.44 -7.69 -4.02
N ARG A 58 -8.56 -8.45 -4.66
CA ARG A 58 -7.11 -8.39 -4.39
C ARG A 58 -6.53 -7.03 -4.69
N ASP A 59 -6.93 -6.41 -5.79
CA ASP A 59 -6.52 -5.05 -6.14
C ASP A 59 -7.01 -4.05 -5.10
N ARG A 60 -8.25 -4.19 -4.64
CA ARG A 60 -8.80 -3.35 -3.58
C ARG A 60 -8.06 -3.53 -2.26
N ILE A 61 -7.75 -4.76 -1.90
CA ILE A 61 -6.95 -5.07 -0.70
C ILE A 61 -5.57 -4.41 -0.80
N SER A 62 -4.92 -4.53 -1.96
CA SER A 62 -3.61 -3.91 -2.19
C SER A 62 -3.67 -2.39 -2.03
N ASP A 63 -4.66 -1.73 -2.61
CA ASP A 63 -4.87 -0.30 -2.49
C ASP A 63 -5.11 0.12 -1.04
N LEU A 64 -5.92 -0.64 -0.30
CA LEU A 64 -6.19 -0.39 1.11
C LEU A 64 -4.95 -0.61 1.97
N GLN A 65 -4.12 -1.59 1.65
CA GLN A 65 -2.85 -1.82 2.34
C GLN A 65 -1.88 -0.65 2.16
N ILE A 66 -1.79 -0.11 0.95
CA ILE A 66 -0.98 1.07 0.65
C ILE A 66 -1.50 2.28 1.44
N GLU A 67 -2.82 2.48 1.47
CA GLU A 67 -3.45 3.56 2.23
C GLU A 67 -3.19 3.43 3.73
N ILE A 68 -3.31 2.22 4.28
CA ILE A 68 -3.02 1.93 5.68
C ILE A 68 -1.57 2.25 6.02
N GLU A 69 -0.62 1.83 5.19
CA GLU A 69 0.80 2.13 5.41
C GLU A 69 1.08 3.63 5.35
N SER A 70 0.45 4.34 4.43
CA SER A 70 0.55 5.80 4.33
C SER A 70 0.00 6.48 5.59
N LEU A 71 -1.18 6.06 6.07
CA LEU A 71 -1.80 6.61 7.28
C LEU A 71 -0.96 6.29 8.54
N LYS A 72 -0.39 5.10 8.62
CA LYS A 72 0.52 4.74 9.72
C LYS A 72 1.75 5.64 9.74
N GLU A 73 2.32 5.91 8.58
CA GLU A 73 3.48 6.82 8.47
C GLU A 73 3.10 8.24 8.90
N ASP A 74 1.94 8.74 8.47
CA ASP A 74 1.44 10.05 8.86
C ASP A 74 1.23 10.14 10.38
N ILE A 75 0.66 9.11 10.99
CA ILE A 75 0.46 9.03 12.45
C ILE A 75 1.81 9.04 13.17
N LYS A 76 2.78 8.28 12.67
CA LYS A 76 4.13 8.21 13.23
C LYS A 76 4.82 9.59 13.20
N LEU A 77 4.74 10.28 12.06
CA LEU A 77 5.30 11.61 11.90
C LEU A 77 4.61 12.61 12.84
N GLU A 78 3.28 12.55 12.95
CA GLU A 78 2.53 13.42 13.85
C GLU A 78 2.88 13.18 15.32
N LYS A 79 3.00 11.93 15.74
CA LYS A 79 3.44 11.56 17.09
C LYS A 79 4.85 12.08 17.39
N ASN A 80 5.77 11.95 16.45
CA ASN A 80 7.12 12.44 16.60
C ASN A 80 7.15 13.97 16.72
N ARG A 81 6.34 14.66 15.91
CA ARG A 81 6.21 16.11 15.97
C ARG A 81 5.64 16.58 17.30
N ARG A 82 4.59 15.93 17.79
CA ARG A 82 4.00 16.25 19.12
C ARG A 82 4.99 16.01 20.25
N SER A 83 5.66 14.87 20.23
CA SER A 83 6.67 14.54 21.24
C SER A 83 7.79 15.57 21.27
N GLN A 84 8.29 16.01 20.12
CA GLN A 84 9.31 17.04 20.01
C GLN A 84 8.82 18.39 20.53
N SER A 85 7.60 18.78 20.15
CA SER A 85 6.97 20.01 20.60
C SER A 85 6.76 20.02 22.12
N GLU A 86 6.29 18.94 22.70
CA GLU A 86 6.11 18.78 24.15
C GLU A 86 7.44 18.85 24.89
N LYS A 87 8.49 18.24 24.36
CA LYS A 87 9.84 18.32 24.94
C LYS A 87 10.39 19.75 24.93
N GLU A 88 10.17 20.48 23.85
CA GLU A 88 10.59 21.86 23.72
C GLU A 88 9.85 22.78 24.71
N ILE A 89 8.54 22.62 24.83
CA ILE A 89 7.72 23.36 25.80
C ILE A 89 8.18 23.07 27.24
N HIS A 90 8.37 21.81 27.57
CA HIS A 90 8.81 21.40 28.90
C HIS A 90 10.19 21.98 29.23
N LYS A 91 11.14 21.94 28.30
CA LYS A 91 12.48 22.50 28.44
C LYS A 91 12.42 24.01 28.68
N SER A 92 11.63 24.74 27.91
CA SER A 92 11.43 26.17 28.03
C SER A 92 10.85 26.54 29.42
N TYR A 93 9.83 25.84 29.87
CA TYR A 93 9.21 26.02 31.16
C TYR A 93 10.20 25.76 32.32
N LYS A 94 10.97 24.70 32.21
CA LYS A 94 11.99 24.38 33.21
C LYS A 94 13.09 25.45 33.31
N ASN A 95 13.52 26.01 32.20
CA ASN A 95 14.50 27.08 32.15
C ASN A 95 13.97 28.35 32.82
N GLU A 96 12.72 28.72 32.63
CA GLU A 96 12.08 29.87 33.27
C GLU A 96 12.00 29.69 34.78
N ILE A 97 11.63 28.52 35.27
CA ILE A 97 11.59 28.21 36.69
C ILE A 97 12.98 28.37 37.32
N VAL A 98 14.02 27.84 36.69
CA VAL A 98 15.42 27.96 37.19
C VAL A 98 15.86 29.42 37.24
N LYS A 99 15.58 30.23 36.23
CA LYS A 99 15.91 31.66 36.22
C LYS A 99 15.20 32.41 37.33
N LYS A 100 13.95 32.14 37.59
CA LYS A 100 13.14 32.75 38.63
C LYS A 100 13.68 32.38 40.01
N SER A 101 14.05 31.14 40.25
CA SER A 101 14.64 30.67 41.50
C SER A 101 15.99 31.34 41.78
N ASN A 102 16.87 31.46 40.78
CA ASN A 102 18.15 32.15 40.93
C ASN A 102 17.98 33.64 41.21
N LYS A 103 16.97 34.28 40.62
CA LYS A 103 16.67 35.70 40.88
C LYS A 103 16.18 35.91 42.29
N ASP A 104 15.38 35.03 42.86
CA ASP A 104 14.93 35.10 44.26
C ASP A 104 16.06 34.90 45.24
N LEU A 105 17.02 34.01 44.95
CA LEU A 105 18.22 33.80 45.76
C LEU A 105 19.14 35.02 45.77
N ARG A 106 19.23 35.78 44.69
CA ARG A 106 20.05 37.01 44.61
C ARG A 106 19.48 38.19 45.35
N LYS A 107 18.21 38.20 45.71
CA LYS A 107 17.52 39.26 46.44
C LYS A 107 17.74 39.19 47.94
N ASN A 108 18.25 38.09 48.40
CA ASN A 108 18.57 37.87 49.81
C ASN A 108 20.08 38.11 50.07
#